data_321d38479edea3b583091eaf4cd0080b
#
_entry.id   321d38479edea3b583091eaf4cd0080b
#
_cell.length_a   1.000
_cell.length_b   1.000
_cell.length_c   1.000
_cell.angle_alpha   90.00
_cell.angle_beta   90.00
_cell.angle_gamma   90.00
#
_symmetry.space_group_name_H-M   'P 1'
#
loop_
_entity.id
_entity.type
_entity.pdbx_description
1 polymer ?
#
loop_
_entity_poly.entity_id
_entity_poly.type
_entity_poly.pdbx_seq_one_letter_code
_entity_poly.pdbx_strand_id
1 'polypeptide(L)'
;VSIIDDLVDDASPKKSYYVEDSSAKITEGTYRAKVVALKTKHNVKTKTGVYCDIYWMRYSIDAEHPEFGGVEIRDSGLFRFKGNETQRNRFYKKFLETIGLPFKKINEDGKIYYELPPLLDENVIGKNVQINVYENKWESASGIKREMVGKMMKVLD
;
A
#
# COMPACT_ATOMS: atom_id res chain seq x y z
N VAL A 1 4.17 23.16 40.86
CA VAL A 1 4.01 21.72 40.95
C VAL A 1 5.23 21.04 40.41
N SER A 2 5.81 20.19 41.19
CA SER A 2 6.93 19.42 40.73
C SER A 2 6.45 18.34 39.74
N ILE A 3 7.36 17.90 38.92
CA ILE A 3 7.07 16.78 38.00
C ILE A 3 6.65 15.55 38.80
N ILE A 4 7.25 15.36 39.96
CA ILE A 4 6.93 14.24 40.84
C ILE A 4 5.48 14.31 41.31
N ASP A 5 5.03 15.48 41.69
CA ASP A 5 3.65 15.67 42.14
C ASP A 5 2.68 15.38 40.97
N ASP A 6 3.02 15.84 39.78
CA ASP A 6 2.20 15.55 38.60
C ASP A 6 2.15 14.07 38.33
N LEU A 7 3.27 13.39 38.49
CA LEU A 7 3.30 11.93 38.27
C LEU A 7 2.48 11.16 39.28
N VAL A 8 2.46 11.63 40.50
CA VAL A 8 1.70 10.98 41.57
C VAL A 8 0.22 11.29 41.45
N ASP A 9 -0.12 12.52 41.12
CA ASP A 9 -1.51 12.96 41.09
C ASP A 9 -2.23 12.52 39.85
N ASP A 10 -1.52 12.38 38.72
CA ASP A 10 -2.15 11.97 37.49
C ASP A 10 -2.22 10.47 37.38
N ALA A 11 -3.18 9.92 38.06
CA ALA A 11 -3.47 8.49 37.94
C ALA A 11 -4.34 8.15 36.74
N SER A 12 -4.79 9.17 35.98
CA SER A 12 -5.64 8.92 34.84
C SER A 12 -4.84 8.40 33.65
N PRO A 13 -5.15 7.20 33.13
CA PRO A 13 -4.47 6.67 31.97
C PRO A 13 -4.63 7.57 30.73
N LYS A 14 -5.66 8.43 30.69
CA LYS A 14 -5.88 9.34 29.57
C LYS A 14 -4.85 10.44 29.43
N LYS A 15 -4.11 10.73 30.46
CA LYS A 15 -3.10 11.79 30.45
C LYS A 15 -1.68 11.24 30.38
N SER A 16 -1.52 9.95 30.37
CA SER A 16 -0.21 9.32 30.25
C SER A 16 0.24 9.34 28.80
N TYR A 17 1.22 8.72 28.47
CA TYR A 17 2.05 8.70 27.30
C TYR A 17 1.33 8.26 26.01
N TYR A 18 0.30 8.99 25.60
CA TYR A 18 -0.43 8.67 24.37
C TYR A 18 0.15 9.43 23.18
N VAL A 19 0.22 8.75 22.08
CA VAL A 19 0.49 9.35 20.77
C VAL A 19 -0.78 9.21 19.94
N GLU A 20 -1.21 10.32 19.38
CA GLU A 20 -2.38 10.30 18.51
C GLU A 20 -2.05 9.60 17.19
N ASP A 21 -2.95 8.74 16.75
CA ASP A 21 -2.80 8.08 15.46
C ASP A 21 -3.14 9.08 14.35
N SER A 22 -2.09 9.64 13.75
CA SER A 22 -2.24 10.63 12.70
C SER A 22 -2.60 10.03 11.34
N SER A 23 -2.44 8.73 11.15
CA SER A 23 -2.79 8.10 9.89
C SER A 23 -4.27 8.22 9.56
N ALA A 24 -5.13 8.23 10.61
CA ALA A 24 -6.56 8.41 10.43
C ALA A 24 -6.94 9.82 9.99
N LYS A 25 -6.00 10.76 10.03
CA LYS A 25 -6.24 12.17 9.71
C LYS A 25 -5.75 12.58 8.34
N ILE A 26 -5.00 11.72 7.66
CA ILE A 26 -4.50 12.09 6.34
C ILE A 26 -5.65 12.33 5.39
N THR A 27 -5.57 13.39 4.61
CA THR A 27 -6.63 13.78 3.69
C THR A 27 -6.34 13.26 2.28
N GLU A 28 -7.39 13.17 1.47
CA GLU A 28 -7.24 12.80 0.08
C GLU A 28 -6.37 13.81 -0.67
N GLY A 29 -5.58 13.31 -1.57
CA GLY A 29 -4.71 14.16 -2.38
C GLY A 29 -3.48 13.40 -2.87
N THR A 30 -2.57 14.16 -3.45
CA THR A 30 -1.33 13.65 -4.02
C THR A 30 -0.17 13.98 -3.08
N TYR A 31 0.65 12.98 -2.81
CA TYR A 31 1.75 13.10 -1.86
C TYR A 31 3.03 12.49 -2.42
N ARG A 32 4.17 13.05 -1.99
CA ARG A 32 5.45 12.37 -2.16
C ARG A 32 5.62 11.42 -0.99
N ALA A 33 6.14 10.24 -1.29
CA ALA A 33 6.30 9.20 -0.28
C ALA A 33 7.46 8.29 -0.64
N LYS A 34 7.82 7.43 0.30
CA LYS A 34 8.81 6.38 0.08
C LYS A 34 8.14 5.04 0.36
N VAL A 35 8.43 4.04 -0.46
CA VAL A 35 7.98 2.67 -0.17
C VAL A 35 8.88 2.13 0.93
N VAL A 36 8.30 1.79 2.07
CA VAL A 36 9.06 1.35 3.25
C VAL A 36 8.86 -0.13 3.57
N ALA A 37 7.83 -0.75 3.02
CA ALA A 37 7.59 -2.18 3.25
C ALA A 37 6.80 -2.79 2.11
N LEU A 38 6.97 -4.10 1.95
CA LEU A 38 6.20 -4.92 1.03
C LEU A 38 5.77 -6.18 1.77
N LYS A 39 4.47 -6.42 1.82
CA LYS A 39 3.91 -7.64 2.36
C LYS A 39 3.35 -8.46 1.21
N THR A 40 3.68 -9.74 1.16
CA THR A 40 3.22 -10.65 0.11
C THR A 40 2.46 -11.82 0.72
N LYS A 41 1.39 -12.20 0.08
CA LYS A 41 0.65 -13.42 0.40
C LYS A 41 0.54 -14.25 -0.86
N HIS A 42 1.08 -15.47 -0.80
CA HIS A 42 1.15 -16.36 -1.97
C HIS A 42 0.00 -17.34 -2.04
N ASN A 43 -0.37 -17.73 -3.26
CA ASN A 43 -1.34 -18.78 -3.53
C ASN A 43 -2.67 -18.62 -2.80
N VAL A 44 -3.21 -17.44 -2.85
CA VAL A 44 -4.54 -17.15 -2.29
C VAL A 44 -5.59 -17.59 -3.30
N LYS A 45 -6.54 -18.40 -2.86
CA LYS A 45 -7.64 -18.83 -3.70
C LYS A 45 -8.76 -17.78 -3.62
N THR A 46 -9.16 -17.26 -4.77
CA THR A 46 -10.26 -16.30 -4.84
C THR A 46 -11.60 -17.02 -4.81
N LYS A 47 -12.67 -16.26 -4.65
CA LYS A 47 -14.05 -16.80 -4.65
C LYS A 47 -14.39 -17.52 -5.95
N THR A 48 -13.77 -17.12 -7.06
CA THR A 48 -13.99 -17.73 -8.37
C THR A 48 -13.10 -18.94 -8.62
N GLY A 49 -12.28 -19.34 -7.64
CA GLY A 49 -11.42 -20.51 -7.73
C GLY A 49 -10.07 -20.26 -8.39
N VAL A 50 -9.78 -19.04 -8.80
CA VAL A 50 -8.49 -18.68 -9.37
C VAL A 50 -7.51 -18.37 -8.27
N TYR A 51 -6.28 -18.84 -8.40
CA TYR A 51 -5.22 -18.54 -7.44
C TYR A 51 -4.49 -17.26 -7.82
N CYS A 52 -4.04 -16.52 -6.82
CA CYS A 52 -3.28 -15.30 -7.02
C CYS A 52 -2.29 -15.06 -5.90
N ASP A 53 -1.31 -14.21 -6.18
CA ASP A 53 -0.48 -13.60 -5.15
C ASP A 53 -1.00 -12.20 -4.90
N ILE A 54 -0.94 -11.75 -3.65
CA ILE A 54 -1.38 -10.43 -3.27
C ILE A 54 -0.20 -9.69 -2.66
N TYR A 55 0.00 -8.45 -3.10
CA TYR A 55 1.08 -7.59 -2.62
C TYR A 55 0.49 -6.34 -2.01
N TRP A 56 0.98 -5.96 -0.82
CA TRP A 56 0.62 -4.70 -0.18
C TRP A 56 1.89 -3.92 0.07
N MET A 57 1.95 -2.72 -0.44
CA MET A 57 3.03 -1.81 -0.13
C MET A 57 2.61 -0.88 1.00
N ARG A 58 3.58 -0.47 1.80
CA ARG A 58 3.40 0.56 2.79
C ARG A 58 4.24 1.76 2.38
N TYR A 59 3.60 2.92 2.41
CA TYR A 59 4.22 4.18 2.03
C TYR A 59 4.41 5.04 3.27
N SER A 60 5.55 5.70 3.36
CA SER A 60 5.78 6.73 4.38
C SER A 60 5.79 8.09 3.69
N ILE A 61 4.91 8.97 4.11
CA ILE A 61 4.82 10.32 3.54
C ILE A 61 6.13 11.07 3.80
N ASP A 62 6.58 11.84 2.82
CA ASP A 62 7.80 12.64 2.89
C ASP A 62 7.85 13.39 4.22
N ALA A 63 8.97 13.23 4.92
CA ALA A 63 9.17 13.82 6.25
C ALA A 63 9.03 15.33 6.24
N GLU A 64 9.25 15.97 5.10
CA GLU A 64 9.13 17.42 4.96
C GLU A 64 7.71 17.92 4.77
N HIS A 65 6.74 16.99 4.61
CA HIS A 65 5.33 17.41 4.49
C HIS A 65 4.91 18.07 5.81
N PRO A 66 4.33 19.30 5.75
CA PRO A 66 4.08 20.08 6.96
C PRO A 66 3.08 19.46 7.92
N GLU A 67 2.13 18.67 7.44
CA GLU A 67 1.10 18.09 8.28
C GLU A 67 1.26 16.57 8.47
N PHE A 68 1.64 15.87 7.42
CA PHE A 68 1.58 14.40 7.42
C PHE A 68 2.94 13.73 7.24
N GLY A 69 4.03 14.49 7.41
CA GLY A 69 5.37 13.91 7.30
C GLY A 69 5.56 12.71 8.21
N GLY A 70 6.03 11.59 7.62
CA GLY A 70 6.26 10.37 8.36
C GLY A 70 5.03 9.49 8.59
N VAL A 71 3.85 9.96 8.23
CA VAL A 71 2.63 9.14 8.32
C VAL A 71 2.76 7.96 7.35
N GLU A 72 2.44 6.76 7.81
CA GLU A 72 2.48 5.56 7.00
C GLU A 72 1.08 5.13 6.60
N ILE A 73 0.91 4.80 5.34
CA ILE A 73 -0.32 4.24 4.82
C ILE A 73 -0.01 3.08 3.89
N ARG A 74 -0.94 2.15 3.77
CA ARG A 74 -0.82 1.03 2.84
C ARG A 74 -1.62 1.26 1.58
N ASP A 75 -1.33 0.48 0.54
CA ASP A 75 -2.21 0.44 -0.62
C ASP A 75 -3.36 -0.55 -0.38
N SER A 76 -4.28 -0.62 -1.33
CA SER A 76 -5.44 -1.50 -1.23
C SER A 76 -5.16 -2.95 -1.62
N GLY A 77 -3.95 -3.24 -2.05
CA GLY A 77 -3.56 -4.56 -2.52
C GLY A 77 -3.43 -4.63 -4.03
N LEU A 78 -2.40 -5.33 -4.47
CA LEU A 78 -2.10 -5.54 -5.88
C LEU A 78 -2.11 -7.04 -6.13
N PHE A 79 -2.91 -7.49 -7.12
CA PHE A 79 -3.16 -8.91 -7.37
C PHE A 79 -2.42 -9.37 -8.62
N ARG A 80 -1.72 -10.49 -8.51
CA ARG A 80 -1.12 -11.19 -9.64
C ARG A 80 -1.79 -12.55 -9.76
N PHE A 81 -2.65 -12.70 -10.75
CA PHE A 81 -3.45 -13.92 -10.93
C PHE A 81 -2.69 -14.96 -11.77
N LYS A 82 -2.84 -16.23 -11.41
CA LYS A 82 -2.33 -17.35 -12.20
C LYS A 82 -3.20 -17.55 -13.44
N GLY A 83 -2.57 -17.95 -14.53
CA GLY A 83 -3.23 -18.26 -15.78
C GLY A 83 -2.98 -17.21 -16.85
N ASN A 84 -3.56 -17.44 -18.02
CA ASN A 84 -3.35 -16.61 -19.20
C ASN A 84 -4.40 -15.51 -19.38
N GLU A 85 -5.17 -15.22 -18.35
CA GLU A 85 -6.19 -14.20 -18.42
C GLU A 85 -5.56 -12.81 -18.22
N THR A 86 -5.13 -12.22 -19.33
CA THR A 86 -4.45 -10.92 -19.32
C THR A 86 -5.30 -9.81 -18.72
N GLN A 87 -6.63 -9.90 -18.84
CA GLN A 87 -7.54 -8.88 -18.32
C GLN A 87 -7.45 -8.73 -16.81
N ARG A 88 -7.30 -9.84 -16.08
CA ARG A 88 -7.21 -9.81 -14.62
C ARG A 88 -5.88 -9.22 -14.15
N ASN A 89 -4.84 -9.38 -14.96
CA ASN A 89 -3.50 -8.93 -14.61
C ASN A 89 -3.15 -7.56 -15.18
N ARG A 90 -4.10 -6.84 -15.75
CA ARG A 90 -3.83 -5.54 -16.36
C ARG A 90 -3.29 -4.51 -15.36
N PHE A 91 -3.79 -4.52 -14.14
CA PHE A 91 -3.31 -3.60 -13.11
C PHE A 91 -1.91 -3.95 -12.65
N TYR A 92 -1.63 -5.23 -12.52
CA TYR A 92 -0.29 -5.70 -12.15
C TYR A 92 0.72 -5.35 -13.25
N LYS A 93 0.37 -5.61 -14.51
CA LYS A 93 1.21 -5.26 -15.66
C LYS A 93 1.50 -3.76 -15.67
N LYS A 94 0.48 -2.94 -15.48
CA LYS A 94 0.64 -1.49 -15.44
C LYS A 94 1.55 -1.06 -14.28
N PHE A 95 1.43 -1.71 -13.14
CA PHE A 95 2.30 -1.44 -12.00
C PHE A 95 3.76 -1.75 -12.33
N LEU A 96 4.03 -2.88 -12.97
CA LEU A 96 5.39 -3.24 -13.39
C LEU A 96 5.97 -2.19 -14.35
N GLU A 97 5.16 -1.70 -15.26
CA GLU A 97 5.54 -0.63 -16.17
C GLU A 97 5.88 0.65 -15.40
N THR A 98 5.07 0.97 -14.40
CA THR A 98 5.29 2.16 -13.57
C THR A 98 6.62 2.12 -12.83
N ILE A 99 7.01 0.97 -12.29
CA ILE A 99 8.27 0.83 -11.57
C ILE A 99 9.45 0.48 -12.48
N GLY A 100 9.20 0.29 -13.78
CA GLY A 100 10.25 -0.05 -14.74
C GLY A 100 10.78 -1.46 -14.62
N LEU A 101 10.01 -2.39 -14.05
CA LEU A 101 10.41 -3.78 -13.96
C LEU A 101 10.08 -4.49 -15.26
N PRO A 102 11.09 -5.02 -15.98
CA PRO A 102 10.85 -5.65 -17.27
C PRO A 102 10.10 -6.97 -17.13
N PHE A 103 9.31 -7.29 -18.13
CA PHE A 103 8.61 -8.56 -18.22
C PHE A 103 8.65 -9.07 -19.66
N LYS A 104 8.48 -10.37 -19.79
CA LYS A 104 8.69 -11.06 -21.05
C LYS A 104 7.40 -11.06 -21.88
N LYS A 105 7.55 -10.80 -23.18
CA LYS A 105 6.47 -10.92 -24.15
C LYS A 105 6.59 -12.25 -24.88
N ILE A 106 5.52 -13.01 -24.91
CA ILE A 106 5.46 -14.34 -25.56
C ILE A 106 4.42 -14.27 -26.66
N ASN A 107 4.81 -14.66 -27.88
CA ASN A 107 3.91 -14.76 -28.99
C ASN A 107 3.71 -16.25 -29.31
N GLU A 108 2.50 -16.73 -29.12
CA GLU A 108 2.17 -18.14 -29.29
C GLU A 108 0.81 -18.27 -29.95
N ASP A 109 0.76 -19.01 -31.04
CA ASP A 109 -0.47 -19.26 -31.80
C ASP A 109 -1.22 -18.00 -32.20
N GLY A 110 -0.48 -16.96 -32.56
CA GLY A 110 -1.06 -15.69 -32.95
C GLY A 110 -1.57 -14.82 -31.81
N LYS A 111 -1.39 -15.27 -30.57
CA LYS A 111 -1.75 -14.51 -29.39
C LYS A 111 -0.50 -14.03 -28.66
N ILE A 112 -0.61 -12.86 -28.05
CA ILE A 112 0.48 -12.26 -27.29
C ILE A 112 0.15 -12.42 -25.82
N TYR A 113 1.10 -12.99 -25.08
CA TYR A 113 1.04 -13.13 -23.63
C TYR A 113 2.20 -12.38 -23.01
N TYR A 114 2.01 -11.94 -21.77
CA TYR A 114 3.08 -11.34 -20.99
C TYR A 114 3.32 -12.20 -19.76
N GLU A 115 4.57 -12.60 -19.57
CA GLU A 115 4.98 -13.32 -18.38
C GLU A 115 5.37 -12.28 -17.32
N LEU A 116 4.56 -12.19 -16.27
CA LEU A 116 4.70 -11.17 -15.27
C LEU A 116 5.46 -11.72 -14.06
N PRO A 117 6.65 -11.17 -13.76
CA PRO A 117 7.46 -11.67 -12.65
C PRO A 117 6.82 -11.35 -11.30
N PRO A 118 7.20 -12.09 -10.25
CA PRO A 118 6.78 -11.74 -8.90
C PRO A 118 7.41 -10.42 -8.47
N LEU A 119 6.76 -9.75 -7.54
CA LEU A 119 7.28 -8.52 -6.95
C LEU A 119 8.11 -8.87 -5.72
N LEU A 120 9.35 -8.40 -5.70
CA LEU A 120 10.28 -8.63 -4.61
C LEU A 120 10.56 -7.33 -3.87
N ASP A 121 11.01 -7.43 -2.63
CA ASP A 121 11.35 -6.26 -1.82
C ASP A 121 12.28 -5.30 -2.57
N GLU A 122 13.32 -5.85 -3.18
CA GLU A 122 14.33 -5.08 -3.91
C GLU A 122 13.77 -4.29 -5.10
N ASN A 123 12.60 -4.68 -5.59
CA ASN A 123 11.97 -3.98 -6.71
C ASN A 123 11.28 -2.69 -6.30
N VAL A 124 10.90 -2.55 -5.04
CA VAL A 124 10.05 -1.44 -4.61
C VAL A 124 10.56 -0.71 -3.36
N ILE A 125 11.11 -1.42 -2.37
CA ILE A 125 11.48 -0.80 -1.10
C ILE A 125 12.58 0.23 -1.33
N GLY A 126 12.39 1.41 -0.74
CA GLY A 126 13.33 2.52 -0.85
C GLY A 126 13.06 3.46 -1.99
N LYS A 127 12.13 3.12 -2.90
CA LYS A 127 11.80 4.01 -4.01
C LYS A 127 11.03 5.22 -3.52
N ASN A 128 11.39 6.38 -4.05
CA ASN A 128 10.63 7.61 -3.87
C ASN A 128 9.55 7.65 -4.93
N VAL A 129 8.32 7.89 -4.51
CA VAL A 129 7.17 7.77 -5.38
C VAL A 129 6.21 8.93 -5.16
N GLN A 130 5.36 9.14 -6.14
CA GLN A 130 4.17 9.97 -5.99
C GLN A 130 2.99 9.04 -5.82
N ILE A 131 2.23 9.24 -4.75
CA ILE A 131 1.04 8.45 -4.48
C ILE A 131 -0.19 9.34 -4.48
N ASN A 132 -1.31 8.75 -4.82
CA ASN A 132 -2.62 9.35 -4.64
C ASN A 132 -3.28 8.69 -3.44
N VAL A 133 -3.68 9.48 -2.47
CA VAL A 133 -4.36 9.01 -1.26
C VAL A 133 -5.86 9.21 -1.46
N TYR A 134 -6.60 8.15 -1.20
CA TYR A 134 -8.06 8.17 -1.35
C TYR A 134 -8.71 7.29 -0.29
N GLU A 135 -10.00 7.49 -0.07
CA GLU A 135 -10.77 6.70 0.87
C GLU A 135 -11.26 5.42 0.21
N ASN A 136 -10.90 4.29 0.80
CA ASN A 136 -11.37 2.98 0.38
C ASN A 136 -12.49 2.54 1.32
N LYS A 137 -13.65 2.23 0.75
CA LYS A 137 -14.84 1.80 1.50
C LYS A 137 -15.20 0.37 1.10
N TRP A 138 -15.56 -0.44 2.09
CA TRP A 138 -16.05 -1.79 1.80
C TRP A 138 -17.03 -2.22 2.88
N GLU A 139 -17.90 -3.17 2.53
CA GLU A 139 -18.82 -3.76 3.49
C GLU A 139 -18.15 -4.93 4.21
N SER A 140 -18.39 -4.99 5.51
CA SER A 140 -17.97 -6.10 6.34
C SER A 140 -19.17 -6.58 7.16
N ALA A 141 -19.00 -7.69 7.86
CA ALA A 141 -20.04 -8.24 8.73
C ALA A 141 -20.47 -7.26 9.83
N SER A 142 -19.59 -6.32 10.19
CA SER A 142 -19.87 -5.32 11.22
C SER A 142 -20.27 -3.96 10.67
N GLY A 143 -20.55 -3.86 9.36
CA GLY A 143 -20.97 -2.63 8.71
C GLY A 143 -19.97 -2.12 7.70
N ILE A 144 -20.10 -0.85 7.31
CA ILE A 144 -19.22 -0.22 6.34
C ILE A 144 -17.91 0.15 7.01
N LYS A 145 -16.82 -0.30 6.43
CA LYS A 145 -15.45 0.05 6.83
C LYS A 145 -14.87 1.07 5.88
N ARG A 146 -14.05 1.97 6.42
CA ARG A 146 -13.38 3.02 5.64
C ARG A 146 -11.91 3.06 6.04
N GLU A 147 -11.08 3.28 5.07
CA GLU A 147 -9.64 3.39 5.29
C GLU A 147 -9.04 4.30 4.22
N MET A 148 -8.13 5.15 4.63
CA MET A 148 -7.34 5.92 3.66
C MET A 148 -6.22 5.03 3.14
N VAL A 149 -6.12 4.91 1.85
CA VAL A 149 -5.11 4.08 1.18
C VAL A 149 -4.38 4.90 0.13
N GLY A 150 -3.18 4.47 -0.21
CA GLY A 150 -2.37 5.11 -1.23
C GLY A 150 -2.27 4.27 -2.48
N LYS A 151 -2.21 4.93 -3.63
CA LYS A 151 -1.95 4.29 -4.91
C LYS A 151 -0.73 4.93 -5.54
N MET A 152 0.25 4.11 -5.89
CA MET A 152 1.43 4.61 -6.59
C MET A 152 1.05 5.11 -7.97
N MET A 153 1.41 6.36 -8.26
CA MET A 153 1.15 6.98 -9.56
C MET A 153 2.39 6.96 -10.44
N LYS A 154 3.55 7.23 -9.87
CA LYS A 154 4.83 7.19 -10.57
C LYS A 154 5.99 7.10 -9.58
N VAL A 155 7.12 6.66 -10.11
CA VAL A 155 8.39 6.67 -9.36
C VAL A 155 9.06 8.02 -9.60
N LEU A 156 9.58 8.58 -8.49
CA LEU A 156 10.32 9.85 -8.50
C LEU A 156 11.79 9.49 -8.37
N ASP A 157 12.54 9.26 -9.11
CA ASP A 157 13.93 8.96 -9.06
C ASP A 157 14.61 8.90 -7.81
#